data_f4c0bb52da92346cae7465f375ac1b76
#
_entry.id   f4c0bb52da92346cae7465f375ac1b76
#
_cell.length_a   1.000
_cell.length_b   1.000
_cell.length_c   1.000
_cell.angle_alpha   90.00
_cell.angle_beta   90.00
_cell.angle_gamma   90.00
#
_symmetry.space_group_name_H-M   'P 1'
#
loop_
_entity.id
_entity.type
_entity.pdbx_description
1 polymer ?
#
loop_
_entity_poly.entity_id
_entity_poly.type
_entity_poly.pdbx_seq_one_letter_code
_entity_poly.pdbx_strand_id
1 'polypeptide(L)'
;MTDTADLSEFGLFDPAIQQCPHAYYAKMQQDAPVYPAEIPGGTLHLVTRYDDVTEIVRDVATFSNRFDTAGANFHPELAARMKELYEAEGGYDKIGTMLTVDPPDHTRFRRLVTKAFTPKVIADLEPTIREITRGLVADVIAAMETDGKVEFVETFAVPLPVTVIAKALNVPDDRLADFKRWSDASIAGIGTNITIEERLEAEREVIQFQKYFAEQLELRRENPQGDILTNLLNARIDAEEVGDNGEEIDDRPLTMPEMLSIIQQLLVAGNETTTKALTEMMRLLGENPTEWDRLREDPSRAKAVFEETLRLSTPTQGMFRVVKADADVAGTSLCPGDRAVVMYAAANRDPNVFPDPDTFSPDRDNLTSHLAFGKGVHFCLGAALSRLEGKVAAEELARGLASFRLCDSNEYRYHPSFMLRGLVSLDVEVTPA
;
A
#
# COMPACT_ATOMS: atom_id res chain seq x y z
N MET A 1 -1.58 -25.15 -12.68
CA MET A 1 -3.07 -25.07 -12.74
C MET A 1 -3.52 -23.82 -13.50
N THR A 2 -2.97 -23.56 -14.69
CA THR A 2 -3.18 -22.31 -15.45
C THR A 2 -4.18 -22.46 -16.63
N ASP A 3 -4.70 -23.66 -16.88
CA ASP A 3 -5.41 -23.99 -18.13
C ASP A 3 -6.94 -23.99 -18.01
N THR A 4 -7.51 -23.48 -16.92
CA THR A 4 -8.98 -23.57 -16.68
C THR A 4 -9.69 -22.23 -16.44
N ALA A 5 -8.99 -21.08 -16.41
CA ALA A 5 -9.64 -19.79 -16.26
C ALA A 5 -10.28 -19.35 -17.58
N ASP A 6 -11.60 -19.18 -17.61
CA ASP A 6 -12.34 -18.62 -18.73
C ASP A 6 -12.51 -17.11 -18.49
N LEU A 7 -11.89 -16.27 -19.37
CA LEU A 7 -11.99 -14.82 -19.24
C LEU A 7 -13.41 -14.29 -19.38
N SER A 8 -14.34 -15.04 -19.97
CA SER A 8 -15.75 -14.65 -20.05
C SER A 8 -16.45 -14.69 -18.69
N GLU A 9 -15.89 -15.42 -17.70
CA GLU A 9 -16.37 -15.50 -16.33
C GLU A 9 -15.71 -14.49 -15.39
N PHE A 10 -14.72 -13.71 -15.89
CA PHE A 10 -14.01 -12.76 -15.04
C PHE A 10 -14.87 -11.57 -14.67
N GLY A 11 -15.07 -11.38 -13.37
CA GLY A 11 -15.70 -10.20 -12.78
C GLY A 11 -14.76 -9.50 -11.80
N LEU A 12 -14.39 -8.24 -12.06
CA LEU A 12 -13.45 -7.50 -11.22
C LEU A 12 -13.91 -7.38 -9.77
N PHE A 13 -15.24 -7.30 -9.56
CA PHE A 13 -15.87 -7.19 -8.24
C PHE A 13 -16.45 -8.52 -7.74
N ASP A 14 -16.22 -9.63 -8.45
CA ASP A 14 -16.66 -10.94 -7.99
C ASP A 14 -15.84 -11.38 -6.76
N PRO A 15 -16.48 -11.59 -5.60
CA PRO A 15 -15.76 -11.96 -4.38
C PRO A 15 -15.00 -13.28 -4.52
N ALA A 16 -15.49 -14.25 -5.29
CA ALA A 16 -14.82 -15.52 -5.50
C ALA A 16 -13.54 -15.36 -6.30
N ILE A 17 -13.56 -14.52 -7.34
CA ILE A 17 -12.38 -14.18 -8.15
C ILE A 17 -11.37 -13.39 -7.32
N GLN A 18 -11.83 -12.44 -6.52
CA GLN A 18 -10.95 -11.66 -5.63
C GLN A 18 -10.21 -12.53 -4.60
N GLN A 19 -10.76 -13.70 -4.21
CA GLN A 19 -10.03 -14.64 -3.35
C GLN A 19 -8.80 -15.24 -4.04
N CYS A 20 -8.84 -15.54 -5.34
CA CYS A 20 -7.74 -16.13 -6.09
C CYS A 20 -7.71 -15.68 -7.57
N PRO A 21 -7.28 -14.44 -7.88
CA PRO A 21 -7.34 -13.89 -9.23
C PRO A 21 -6.19 -14.34 -10.16
N HIS A 22 -5.16 -15.03 -9.64
CA HIS A 22 -3.90 -15.25 -10.34
C HIS A 22 -4.02 -16.07 -11.63
N ALA A 23 -4.92 -17.06 -11.67
CA ALA A 23 -5.17 -17.84 -12.90
C ALA A 23 -5.75 -16.96 -14.02
N TYR A 24 -6.64 -16.01 -13.69
CA TYR A 24 -7.15 -15.03 -14.65
C TYR A 24 -6.06 -14.08 -15.11
N TYR A 25 -5.19 -13.60 -14.23
CA TYR A 25 -4.06 -12.74 -14.62
C TYR A 25 -3.11 -13.45 -15.60
N ALA A 26 -2.76 -14.71 -15.33
CA ALA A 26 -1.95 -15.50 -16.24
C ALA A 26 -2.62 -15.68 -17.61
N LYS A 27 -3.93 -15.92 -17.62
CA LYS A 27 -4.71 -16.05 -18.86
C LYS A 27 -4.78 -14.74 -19.63
N MET A 28 -4.98 -13.61 -18.94
CA MET A 28 -4.95 -12.28 -19.57
C MET A 28 -3.58 -11.99 -20.19
N GLN A 29 -2.48 -12.28 -19.53
CA GLN A 29 -1.13 -12.08 -20.07
C GLN A 29 -0.92 -12.83 -21.39
N GLN A 30 -1.52 -13.99 -21.54
CA GLN A 30 -1.40 -14.82 -22.76
C GLN A 30 -2.32 -14.31 -23.87
N ASP A 31 -3.62 -14.15 -23.59
CA ASP A 31 -4.66 -14.01 -24.61
C ASP A 31 -5.14 -12.56 -24.81
N ALA A 32 -5.12 -11.75 -23.74
CA ALA A 32 -5.63 -10.38 -23.74
C ALA A 32 -4.82 -9.49 -22.78
N PRO A 33 -3.58 -9.11 -23.11
CA PRO A 33 -2.67 -8.40 -22.18
C PRO A 33 -3.23 -7.07 -21.66
N VAL A 34 -4.12 -6.45 -22.45
CA VAL A 34 -4.97 -5.33 -22.06
C VAL A 34 -6.41 -5.82 -22.08
N TYR A 35 -6.91 -6.24 -20.92
CA TYR A 35 -8.24 -6.85 -20.80
C TYR A 35 -9.29 -5.78 -20.48
N PRO A 36 -10.37 -5.64 -21.31
CA PRO A 36 -11.46 -4.71 -21.04
C PRO A 36 -12.40 -5.33 -19.98
N ALA A 37 -12.31 -4.86 -18.73
CA ALA A 37 -13.23 -5.25 -17.67
C ALA A 37 -14.41 -4.28 -17.64
N GLU A 38 -15.63 -4.82 -17.74
CA GLU A 38 -16.84 -4.02 -17.63
C GLU A 38 -17.11 -3.72 -16.14
N ILE A 39 -17.32 -2.44 -15.84
CA ILE A 39 -17.62 -1.94 -14.51
C ILE A 39 -18.81 -0.99 -14.55
N PRO A 40 -19.51 -0.72 -13.43
CA PRO A 40 -20.46 0.37 -13.38
C PRO A 40 -19.82 1.69 -13.83
N GLY A 41 -20.38 2.31 -14.87
CA GLY A 41 -19.85 3.56 -15.45
C GLY A 41 -18.82 3.40 -16.57
N GLY A 42 -18.70 2.21 -17.19
CA GLY A 42 -17.94 1.96 -18.41
C GLY A 42 -16.86 0.90 -18.30
N THR A 43 -15.93 0.91 -19.23
CA THR A 43 -14.84 -0.08 -19.31
C THR A 43 -13.61 0.37 -18.54
N LEU A 44 -12.94 -0.58 -17.91
CA LEU A 44 -11.65 -0.42 -17.25
C LEU A 44 -10.63 -1.38 -17.89
N HIS A 45 -9.58 -0.85 -18.47
CA HIS A 45 -8.56 -1.63 -19.16
C HIS A 45 -7.51 -2.15 -18.19
N LEU A 46 -7.47 -3.47 -17.94
CA LEU A 46 -6.48 -4.11 -17.07
C LEU A 46 -5.22 -4.45 -17.87
N VAL A 47 -4.11 -3.79 -17.57
CA VAL A 47 -2.81 -4.03 -18.23
C VAL A 47 -1.99 -4.98 -17.37
N THR A 48 -1.60 -6.14 -17.91
CA THR A 48 -1.13 -7.27 -17.12
C THR A 48 0.32 -7.68 -17.33
N ARG A 49 0.91 -7.44 -18.53
CA ARG A 49 2.31 -7.79 -18.81
C ARG A 49 3.29 -6.81 -18.17
N TYR A 50 4.41 -7.31 -17.72
CA TYR A 50 5.43 -6.53 -17.02
C TYR A 50 5.96 -5.34 -17.84
N ASP A 51 6.28 -5.57 -19.11
CA ASP A 51 6.84 -4.51 -19.96
C ASP A 51 5.83 -3.42 -20.25
N ASP A 52 4.56 -3.78 -20.57
CA ASP A 52 3.47 -2.84 -20.82
C ASP A 52 3.17 -2.00 -19.57
N VAL A 53 3.11 -2.64 -18.40
CA VAL A 53 2.96 -1.95 -17.11
C VAL A 53 4.12 -0.99 -16.86
N THR A 54 5.36 -1.44 -17.13
CA THR A 54 6.57 -0.62 -16.92
C THR A 54 6.61 0.58 -17.86
N GLU A 55 6.16 0.44 -19.09
CA GLU A 55 6.05 1.53 -20.07
C GLU A 55 5.04 2.58 -19.59
N ILE A 56 3.82 2.16 -19.27
CA ILE A 56 2.73 3.04 -18.83
C ILE A 56 3.11 3.84 -17.59
N VAL A 57 3.72 3.23 -16.58
CA VAL A 57 4.05 3.94 -15.33
C VAL A 57 5.16 4.97 -15.50
N ARG A 58 5.91 4.94 -16.61
CA ARG A 58 6.94 5.91 -16.95
C ARG A 58 6.43 7.04 -17.83
N ASP A 59 5.39 6.78 -18.61
CA ASP A 59 4.81 7.76 -19.55
C ASP A 59 3.68 8.56 -18.87
N VAL A 60 4.07 9.49 -18.00
CA VAL A 60 3.13 10.42 -17.34
C VAL A 60 2.54 11.48 -18.29
N ALA A 61 3.09 11.62 -19.50
CA ALA A 61 2.54 12.51 -20.51
C ALA A 61 1.26 11.94 -21.11
N THR A 62 1.22 10.64 -21.35
CA THR A 62 0.07 9.93 -21.92
C THR A 62 -0.85 9.37 -20.82
N PHE A 63 -0.31 8.86 -19.71
CA PHE A 63 -1.06 8.16 -18.66
C PHE A 63 -1.02 8.91 -17.33
N SER A 64 -2.11 9.61 -17.02
CA SER A 64 -2.26 10.45 -15.84
C SER A 64 -2.57 9.66 -14.58
N ASN A 65 -2.02 10.11 -13.45
CA ASN A 65 -2.43 9.67 -12.10
C ASN A 65 -3.60 10.49 -11.55
N ARG A 66 -4.13 11.48 -12.27
CA ARG A 66 -5.28 12.28 -11.86
C ARG A 66 -6.57 11.48 -12.04
N PHE A 67 -6.84 10.57 -11.13
CA PHE A 67 -8.09 9.83 -11.07
C PHE A 67 -8.92 10.25 -9.85
N ASP A 68 -10.22 10.24 -10.03
CA ASP A 68 -11.16 10.57 -8.96
C ASP A 68 -11.26 9.40 -7.97
N THR A 69 -10.57 9.53 -6.84
CA THR A 69 -10.64 8.55 -5.75
C THR A 69 -11.94 8.63 -4.95
N ALA A 70 -12.64 9.75 -5.03
CA ALA A 70 -13.89 9.95 -4.30
C ALA A 70 -15.11 9.34 -5.02
N GLY A 71 -14.94 8.94 -6.29
CA GLY A 71 -16.05 8.43 -7.09
C GLY A 71 -17.14 9.47 -7.38
N ALA A 72 -16.85 10.76 -7.17
CA ALA A 72 -17.82 11.85 -7.31
C ALA A 72 -18.47 11.90 -8.70
N ASN A 73 -17.70 11.52 -9.72
CA ASN A 73 -18.21 11.42 -11.09
C ASN A 73 -19.16 10.24 -11.31
N PHE A 74 -19.19 9.26 -10.40
CA PHE A 74 -20.02 8.06 -10.50
C PHE A 74 -21.23 8.10 -9.54
N HIS A 75 -21.15 8.87 -8.44
CA HIS A 75 -22.18 8.97 -7.41
C HIS A 75 -22.42 10.43 -7.01
N PRO A 76 -23.18 11.20 -7.83
CA PRO A 76 -23.46 12.64 -7.52
C PRO A 76 -24.13 12.84 -6.14
N GLU A 77 -24.99 11.90 -5.71
CA GLU A 77 -25.60 11.94 -4.40
C GLU A 77 -24.57 11.84 -3.27
N LEU A 78 -23.62 10.91 -3.39
CA LEU A 78 -22.52 10.76 -2.43
C LEU A 78 -21.69 12.05 -2.36
N ALA A 79 -21.33 12.64 -3.50
CA ALA A 79 -20.56 13.86 -3.56
C ALA A 79 -21.28 15.03 -2.85
N ALA A 80 -22.59 15.18 -3.07
CA ALA A 80 -23.40 16.21 -2.41
C ALA A 80 -23.44 16.00 -0.88
N ARG A 81 -23.72 14.78 -0.43
CA ARG A 81 -23.80 14.43 1.00
C ARG A 81 -22.43 14.53 1.70
N MET A 82 -21.34 14.19 1.02
CA MET A 82 -19.99 14.39 1.54
C MET A 82 -19.69 15.87 1.75
N LYS A 83 -20.04 16.72 0.77
CA LYS A 83 -19.87 18.19 0.91
C LYS A 83 -20.63 18.72 2.11
N GLU A 84 -21.91 18.37 2.25
CA GLU A 84 -22.74 18.76 3.39
C GLU A 84 -22.12 18.29 4.73
N LEU A 85 -21.61 17.07 4.79
CA LEU A 85 -20.95 16.51 5.98
C LEU A 85 -19.70 17.33 6.36
N TYR A 86 -18.82 17.60 5.38
CA TYR A 86 -17.60 18.36 5.62
C TYR A 86 -17.88 19.81 6.07
N GLU A 87 -18.89 20.48 5.46
CA GLU A 87 -19.33 21.80 5.87
C GLU A 87 -19.93 21.80 7.29
N ALA A 88 -20.77 20.80 7.61
CA ALA A 88 -21.44 20.69 8.91
C ALA A 88 -20.47 20.36 10.04
N GLU A 89 -19.49 19.49 9.79
CA GLU A 89 -18.56 19.02 10.80
C GLU A 89 -17.22 19.77 10.80
N GLY A 90 -17.01 20.74 9.92
CA GLY A 90 -15.78 21.53 9.86
C GLY A 90 -14.58 20.72 9.40
N GLY A 91 -14.78 19.85 8.42
CA GLY A 91 -13.72 19.13 7.74
C GLY A 91 -12.94 20.02 6.77
N TYR A 92 -11.72 19.61 6.45
CA TYR A 92 -10.87 20.28 5.46
C TYR A 92 -11.05 19.62 4.09
N ASP A 93 -10.94 20.42 3.03
CA ASP A 93 -11.00 19.92 1.65
C ASP A 93 -9.93 18.85 1.42
N LYS A 94 -10.31 17.77 0.71
CA LYS A 94 -9.36 16.77 0.24
C LYS A 94 -8.62 17.27 -0.99
N ILE A 95 -7.32 17.40 -0.87
CA ILE A 95 -6.46 17.88 -1.94
C ILE A 95 -5.72 16.69 -2.56
N GLY A 96 -5.74 16.58 -3.88
CA GLY A 96 -4.88 15.64 -4.59
C GLY A 96 -3.41 15.98 -4.33
N THR A 97 -2.65 15.01 -3.86
CA THR A 97 -1.23 15.15 -3.59
C THR A 97 -0.43 14.06 -4.30
N MET A 98 0.73 13.66 -3.82
CA MET A 98 1.69 12.77 -4.51
C MET A 98 1.08 11.59 -5.27
N LEU A 99 0.03 10.95 -4.73
CA LEU A 99 -0.54 9.75 -5.32
C LEU A 99 -1.44 10.04 -6.54
N THR A 100 -2.13 11.19 -6.51
CA THR A 100 -3.25 11.50 -7.41
C THR A 100 -3.04 12.73 -8.27
N VAL A 101 -1.81 13.18 -8.44
CA VAL A 101 -1.45 14.30 -9.32
C VAL A 101 -0.26 13.95 -10.22
N ASP A 102 -0.15 14.64 -11.34
CA ASP A 102 0.96 14.53 -12.27
C ASP A 102 1.99 15.65 -12.05
N PRO A 103 3.23 15.54 -12.57
CA PRO A 103 4.13 16.68 -12.69
C PRO A 103 3.45 17.88 -13.41
N PRO A 104 3.74 19.14 -13.04
CA PRO A 104 4.71 19.56 -12.02
C PRO A 104 4.23 19.47 -10.57
N ASP A 105 2.91 19.41 -10.31
CA ASP A 105 2.35 19.36 -8.95
C ASP A 105 2.89 18.15 -8.15
N HIS A 106 2.96 16.98 -8.80
CA HIS A 106 3.56 15.79 -8.20
C HIS A 106 5.00 16.05 -7.75
N THR A 107 5.82 16.65 -8.62
CA THR A 107 7.24 16.95 -8.33
C THR A 107 7.35 17.86 -7.12
N ARG A 108 6.48 18.89 -7.02
CA ARG A 108 6.39 19.78 -5.87
C ARG A 108 6.14 19.02 -4.57
N PHE A 109 5.05 18.28 -4.49
CA PHE A 109 4.70 17.53 -3.28
C PHE A 109 5.77 16.50 -2.93
N ARG A 110 6.26 15.77 -3.93
CA ARG A 110 7.30 14.75 -3.74
C ARG A 110 8.57 15.32 -3.13
N ARG A 111 9.05 16.45 -3.62
CA ARG A 111 10.26 17.11 -3.08
C ARG A 111 10.05 17.58 -1.65
N LEU A 112 8.92 18.24 -1.37
CA LEU A 112 8.59 18.73 -0.02
C LEU A 112 8.56 17.59 1.00
N VAL A 113 7.90 16.48 0.66
CA VAL A 113 7.78 15.32 1.56
C VAL A 113 9.09 14.55 1.68
N THR A 114 9.88 14.42 0.60
CA THR A 114 11.18 13.73 0.65
C THR A 114 12.16 14.44 1.59
N LYS A 115 12.10 15.79 1.68
CA LYS A 115 12.89 16.56 2.66
C LYS A 115 12.54 16.18 4.11
N ALA A 116 11.31 15.74 4.38
CA ALA A 116 10.85 15.26 5.70
C ALA A 116 11.15 13.76 5.94
N PHE A 117 11.27 12.94 4.85
CA PHE A 117 11.49 11.50 4.88
C PHE A 117 12.84 11.10 4.27
N THR A 118 13.93 11.60 4.83
CA THR A 118 15.27 11.29 4.31
C THR A 118 15.69 9.86 4.64
N PRO A 119 16.61 9.24 3.86
CA PRO A 119 17.19 7.93 4.19
C PRO A 119 17.79 7.86 5.61
N LYS A 120 18.32 8.97 6.12
CA LYS A 120 18.83 9.05 7.48
C LYS A 120 17.71 8.94 8.52
N VAL A 121 16.61 9.69 8.34
CA VAL A 121 15.44 9.62 9.23
C VAL A 121 14.91 8.18 9.31
N ILE A 122 14.84 7.49 8.17
CA ILE A 122 14.38 6.09 8.12
C ILE A 122 15.38 5.16 8.83
N ALA A 123 16.69 5.32 8.58
CA ALA A 123 17.71 4.50 9.26
C ALA A 123 17.72 4.72 10.78
N ASP A 124 17.49 5.94 11.24
CA ASP A 124 17.41 6.28 12.66
C ASP A 124 16.18 5.64 13.36
N LEU A 125 15.18 5.15 12.60
CA LEU A 125 14.03 4.41 13.15
C LEU A 125 14.33 2.92 13.45
N GLU A 126 15.42 2.33 12.90
CA GLU A 126 15.67 0.88 13.06
C GLU A 126 15.70 0.42 14.53
N PRO A 127 16.35 1.11 15.48
CA PRO A 127 16.32 0.70 16.91
C PRO A 127 14.90 0.66 17.47
N THR A 128 14.08 1.65 17.17
CA THR A 128 12.68 1.74 17.61
C THR A 128 11.83 0.63 16.99
N ILE A 129 11.95 0.40 15.67
CA ILE A 129 11.23 -0.68 14.97
C ILE A 129 11.61 -2.03 15.60
N ARG A 130 12.89 -2.24 15.90
CA ARG A 130 13.39 -3.47 16.50
C ARG A 130 12.86 -3.68 17.92
N GLU A 131 12.76 -2.62 18.72
CA GLU A 131 12.17 -2.68 20.06
C GLU A 131 10.68 -3.04 20.00
N ILE A 132 9.91 -2.35 19.16
CA ILE A 132 8.50 -2.65 18.91
C ILE A 132 8.33 -4.11 18.48
N THR A 133 9.11 -4.55 17.48
CA THR A 133 9.04 -5.92 16.95
C THR A 133 9.31 -6.97 18.02
N ARG A 134 10.31 -6.77 18.88
CA ARG A 134 10.61 -7.67 20.00
C ARG A 134 9.46 -7.75 21.01
N GLY A 135 8.82 -6.62 21.32
CA GLY A 135 7.62 -6.60 22.13
C GLY A 135 6.51 -7.44 21.53
N LEU A 136 6.24 -7.26 20.23
CA LEU A 136 5.20 -8.02 19.52
C LEU A 136 5.55 -9.53 19.39
N VAL A 137 6.83 -9.90 19.25
CA VAL A 137 7.24 -11.32 19.32
C VAL A 137 6.96 -11.91 20.70
N ALA A 138 7.18 -11.14 21.78
CA ALA A 138 6.82 -11.59 23.13
C ALA A 138 5.29 -11.74 23.28
N ASP A 139 4.49 -10.85 22.69
CA ASP A 139 3.02 -10.96 22.70
C ASP A 139 2.55 -12.20 21.93
N VAL A 140 3.17 -12.52 20.77
CA VAL A 140 2.94 -13.76 20.01
C VAL A 140 3.19 -14.99 20.86
N ILE A 141 4.30 -15.02 21.62
CA ILE A 141 4.63 -16.14 22.50
C ILE A 141 3.62 -16.25 23.66
N ALA A 142 3.25 -15.13 24.27
CA ALA A 142 2.28 -15.10 25.35
C ALA A 142 0.87 -15.52 24.91
N ALA A 143 0.44 -15.11 23.72
CA ALA A 143 -0.83 -15.54 23.11
C ALA A 143 -0.85 -17.06 22.88
N MET A 144 0.24 -17.64 22.38
CA MET A 144 0.38 -19.08 22.21
C MET A 144 0.26 -19.85 23.54
N GLU A 145 0.88 -19.35 24.61
CA GLU A 145 0.81 -19.96 25.95
C GLU A 145 -0.62 -19.91 26.54
N THR A 146 -1.37 -18.85 26.22
CA THR A 146 -2.72 -18.63 26.76
C THR A 146 -3.79 -19.38 25.97
N ASP A 147 -3.75 -19.30 24.63
CA ASP A 147 -4.84 -19.69 23.75
C ASP A 147 -4.53 -20.94 22.89
N GLY A 148 -3.27 -21.42 22.95
CA GLY A 148 -2.81 -22.58 22.17
C GLY A 148 -2.64 -22.32 20.68
N LYS A 149 -2.92 -21.09 20.24
CA LYS A 149 -2.68 -20.57 18.88
C LYS A 149 -2.61 -19.05 18.92
N VAL A 150 -2.12 -18.46 17.84
CA VAL A 150 -1.98 -17.00 17.70
C VAL A 150 -2.70 -16.54 16.45
N GLU A 151 -3.59 -15.58 16.57
CA GLU A 151 -4.06 -14.82 15.41
C GLU A 151 -3.00 -13.76 15.06
N PHE A 152 -2.21 -14.05 14.03
CA PHE A 152 -0.99 -13.32 13.72
C PHE A 152 -1.25 -11.91 13.17
N VAL A 153 -2.39 -11.69 12.48
CA VAL A 153 -2.72 -10.39 11.90
C VAL A 153 -2.92 -9.36 13.00
N GLU A 154 -3.77 -9.66 13.99
CA GLU A 154 -4.09 -8.75 15.10
C GLU A 154 -2.95 -8.65 16.12
N THR A 155 -2.24 -9.76 16.36
CA THR A 155 -1.20 -9.79 17.40
C THR A 155 0.13 -9.18 16.93
N PHE A 156 0.44 -9.27 15.63
CA PHE A 156 1.75 -8.86 15.11
C PHE A 156 1.68 -7.95 13.89
N ALA A 157 0.99 -8.40 12.81
CA ALA A 157 1.12 -7.77 11.51
C ALA A 157 0.49 -6.37 11.44
N VAL A 158 -0.62 -6.13 12.12
CA VAL A 158 -1.28 -4.82 12.26
C VAL A 158 -0.54 -3.92 13.23
N PRO A 159 -0.21 -4.34 14.48
CA PRO A 159 0.42 -3.45 15.46
C PRO A 159 1.78 -2.90 15.02
N LEU A 160 2.58 -3.68 14.29
CA LEU A 160 3.94 -3.24 13.91
C LEU A 160 3.91 -1.95 13.05
N PRO A 161 3.35 -1.93 11.83
CA PRO A 161 3.39 -0.73 11.00
C PRO A 161 2.54 0.42 11.56
N VAL A 162 1.42 0.12 12.24
CA VAL A 162 0.60 1.15 12.90
C VAL A 162 1.41 1.89 13.94
N THR A 163 2.13 1.16 14.82
CA THR A 163 2.95 1.77 15.86
C THR A 163 4.13 2.53 15.27
N VAL A 164 4.78 1.98 14.23
CA VAL A 164 5.92 2.63 13.57
C VAL A 164 5.53 3.96 12.95
N ILE A 165 4.44 4.01 12.16
CA ILE A 165 4.01 5.27 11.53
C ILE A 165 3.45 6.26 12.57
N ALA A 166 2.77 5.79 13.62
CA ALA A 166 2.32 6.62 14.72
C ALA A 166 3.50 7.29 15.45
N LYS A 167 4.55 6.52 15.78
CA LYS A 167 5.79 7.07 16.36
C LYS A 167 6.48 8.05 15.42
N ALA A 168 6.55 7.75 14.12
CA ALA A 168 7.12 8.66 13.12
C ALA A 168 6.35 9.99 13.02
N LEU A 169 5.03 9.97 13.23
CA LEU A 169 4.17 11.15 13.28
C LEU A 169 4.06 11.75 14.69
N ASN A 170 4.78 11.20 15.67
CA ASN A 170 4.77 11.61 17.07
C ASN A 170 3.36 11.59 17.69
N VAL A 171 2.59 10.53 17.38
CA VAL A 171 1.28 10.25 17.98
C VAL A 171 1.50 9.55 19.34
N PRO A 172 0.88 10.03 20.44
CA PRO A 172 0.98 9.39 21.75
C PRO A 172 0.38 7.97 21.77
N ASP A 173 0.89 7.12 22.65
CA ASP A 173 0.49 5.70 22.72
C ASP A 173 -0.99 5.51 23.08
N ASP A 174 -1.57 6.40 23.89
CA ASP A 174 -2.99 6.39 24.24
C ASP A 174 -3.93 6.75 23.09
N ARG A 175 -3.38 7.19 21.93
CA ARG A 175 -4.11 7.52 20.71
C ARG A 175 -3.98 6.46 19.59
N LEU A 176 -3.26 5.37 19.83
CA LEU A 176 -3.04 4.33 18.81
C LEU A 176 -4.34 3.67 18.33
N ALA A 177 -5.32 3.48 19.23
CA ALA A 177 -6.63 2.94 18.85
C ALA A 177 -7.39 3.90 17.90
N ASP A 178 -7.35 5.20 18.15
CA ASP A 178 -7.93 6.21 17.27
C ASP A 178 -7.19 6.21 15.92
N PHE A 179 -5.87 6.13 15.96
CA PHE A 179 -5.02 6.14 14.78
C PHE A 179 -5.32 4.95 13.86
N LYS A 180 -5.50 3.74 14.44
CA LYS A 180 -5.94 2.55 13.68
C LYS A 180 -7.32 2.74 13.07
N ARG A 181 -8.29 3.26 13.83
CA ARG A 181 -9.66 3.52 13.36
C ARG A 181 -9.67 4.52 12.20
N TRP A 182 -8.88 5.59 12.27
CA TRP A 182 -8.73 6.56 11.18
C TRP A 182 -8.09 5.96 9.93
N SER A 183 -7.12 5.04 10.12
CA SER A 183 -6.52 4.30 9.01
C SER A 183 -7.56 3.45 8.29
N ASP A 184 -8.33 2.65 9.02
CA ASP A 184 -9.37 1.79 8.47
C ASP A 184 -10.44 2.59 7.72
N ALA A 185 -10.89 3.70 8.31
CA ALA A 185 -11.85 4.61 7.69
C ALA A 185 -11.32 5.22 6.38
N SER A 186 -10.04 5.55 6.35
CA SER A 186 -9.42 6.16 5.17
C SER A 186 -9.35 5.21 3.97
N ILE A 187 -9.34 3.89 4.18
CA ILE A 187 -9.30 2.88 3.11
C ILE A 187 -10.64 2.24 2.79
N ALA A 188 -11.67 2.45 3.60
CA ALA A 188 -12.94 1.73 3.55
C ALA A 188 -13.60 1.68 2.15
N GLY A 189 -13.38 2.70 1.31
CA GLY A 189 -13.91 2.75 -0.06
C GLY A 189 -12.91 2.35 -1.15
N ILE A 190 -11.72 1.89 -0.81
CA ILE A 190 -10.68 1.61 -1.82
C ILE A 190 -10.84 0.19 -2.38
N GLY A 191 -11.30 0.10 -3.63
CA GLY A 191 -11.46 -1.19 -4.32
C GLY A 191 -12.56 -2.08 -3.78
N THR A 192 -13.45 -1.55 -2.95
CA THR A 192 -14.58 -2.23 -2.32
C THR A 192 -15.90 -1.60 -2.76
N ASN A 193 -16.99 -2.35 -2.59
CA ASN A 193 -18.34 -1.85 -2.84
C ASN A 193 -19.05 -1.66 -1.48
N ILE A 194 -19.02 -0.43 -0.96
CA ILE A 194 -19.68 -0.05 0.29
C ILE A 194 -20.86 0.88 0.02
N THR A 195 -21.84 0.91 0.92
CA THR A 195 -22.99 1.81 0.86
C THR A 195 -22.60 3.27 1.06
N ILE A 196 -23.48 4.19 0.65
CA ILE A 196 -23.28 5.64 0.89
C ILE A 196 -23.17 5.92 2.39
N GLU A 197 -24.01 5.27 3.21
CA GLU A 197 -24.02 5.42 4.66
C GLU A 197 -22.70 4.97 5.29
N GLU A 198 -22.19 3.81 4.92
CA GLU A 198 -20.88 3.32 5.38
C GLU A 198 -19.75 4.27 4.94
N ARG A 199 -19.83 4.80 3.73
CA ARG A 199 -18.87 5.80 3.26
C ARG A 199 -18.91 7.08 4.07
N LEU A 200 -20.09 7.61 4.39
CA LEU A 200 -20.24 8.81 5.20
C LEU A 200 -19.77 8.61 6.64
N GLU A 201 -19.98 7.41 7.21
CA GLU A 201 -19.45 7.08 8.54
C GLU A 201 -17.91 7.06 8.54
N ALA A 202 -17.30 6.43 7.53
CA ALA A 202 -15.86 6.48 7.35
C ALA A 202 -15.34 7.93 7.20
N GLU A 203 -16.06 8.77 6.45
CA GLU A 203 -15.66 10.18 6.29
C GLU A 203 -15.74 10.99 7.60
N ARG A 204 -16.64 10.66 8.54
CA ARG A 204 -16.63 11.26 9.87
C ARG A 204 -15.33 10.98 10.63
N GLU A 205 -14.87 9.74 10.58
CA GLU A 205 -13.57 9.38 11.18
C GLU A 205 -12.41 10.11 10.51
N VAL A 206 -12.45 10.30 9.18
CA VAL A 206 -11.46 11.10 8.46
C VAL A 206 -11.48 12.57 8.92
N ILE A 207 -12.66 13.14 9.17
CA ILE A 207 -12.77 14.50 9.71
C ILE A 207 -12.17 14.58 11.15
N GLN A 208 -12.37 13.57 12.00
CA GLN A 208 -11.73 13.54 13.32
C GLN A 208 -10.19 13.47 13.22
N PHE A 209 -9.68 12.67 12.30
CA PHE A 209 -8.26 12.64 11.95
C PHE A 209 -7.76 14.03 11.52
N GLN A 210 -8.47 14.70 10.62
CA GLN A 210 -8.09 16.03 10.14
C GLN A 210 -8.03 17.06 11.28
N LYS A 211 -9.04 17.08 12.16
CA LYS A 211 -9.08 17.98 13.32
C LYS A 211 -7.90 17.74 14.25
N TYR A 212 -7.62 16.48 14.59
CA TYR A 212 -6.51 16.12 15.45
C TYR A 212 -5.17 16.60 14.86
N PHE A 213 -4.90 16.28 13.60
CA PHE A 213 -3.62 16.66 13.00
C PHE A 213 -3.52 18.17 12.70
N ALA A 214 -4.62 18.86 12.42
CA ALA A 214 -4.63 20.33 12.33
C ALA A 214 -4.21 20.97 13.66
N GLU A 215 -4.75 20.50 14.78
CA GLU A 215 -4.33 20.93 16.12
C GLU A 215 -2.85 20.64 16.38
N GLN A 216 -2.40 19.42 16.04
CA GLN A 216 -0.99 19.04 16.22
C GLN A 216 -0.03 19.88 15.37
N LEU A 217 -0.43 20.28 14.17
CA LEU A 217 0.35 21.18 13.31
C LEU A 217 0.41 22.60 13.89
N GLU A 218 -0.72 23.14 14.42
CA GLU A 218 -0.70 24.46 15.06
C GLU A 218 0.18 24.48 16.34
N LEU A 219 0.11 23.45 17.16
CA LEU A 219 1.00 23.31 18.33
C LEU A 219 2.49 23.33 17.93
N ARG A 220 2.86 22.76 16.78
CA ARG A 220 4.23 22.76 16.27
C ARG A 220 4.64 24.08 15.64
N ARG A 221 3.70 24.91 15.18
CA ARG A 221 3.99 26.31 14.79
C ARG A 221 4.47 27.12 15.98
N GLU A 222 3.83 26.92 17.14
CA GLU A 222 4.17 27.61 18.38
C GLU A 222 5.42 27.00 19.05
N ASN A 223 5.56 25.68 19.01
CA ASN A 223 6.65 24.94 19.65
C ASN A 223 7.19 23.83 18.70
N PRO A 224 8.12 24.18 17.78
CA PRO A 224 8.71 23.24 16.84
C PRO A 224 9.38 22.06 17.52
N GLN A 225 9.20 20.86 16.98
CA GLN A 225 9.80 19.61 17.45
C GLN A 225 10.67 18.99 16.34
N GLY A 226 11.47 17.98 16.66
CA GLY A 226 12.31 17.26 15.68
C GLY A 226 11.52 16.16 14.97
N ASP A 227 10.29 16.41 14.51
CA ASP A 227 9.39 15.42 13.94
C ASP A 227 8.95 15.75 12.51
N ILE A 228 8.28 14.77 11.87
CA ILE A 228 7.79 14.90 10.49
C ILE A 228 6.80 16.06 10.34
N LEU A 229 5.95 16.31 11.34
CA LEU A 229 4.95 17.39 11.28
C LEU A 229 5.64 18.75 11.25
N THR A 230 6.66 18.98 12.08
CA THR A 230 7.48 20.19 12.04
C THR A 230 8.21 20.32 10.71
N ASN A 231 8.75 19.20 10.19
CA ASN A 231 9.43 19.20 8.90
C ASN A 231 8.48 19.56 7.74
N LEU A 232 7.24 19.07 7.74
CA LEU A 232 6.22 19.46 6.75
C LEU A 232 5.86 20.94 6.82
N LEU A 233 5.70 21.51 8.03
CA LEU A 233 5.45 22.93 8.23
C LEU A 233 6.56 23.81 7.67
N ASN A 234 7.80 23.36 7.78
CA ASN A 234 8.99 24.10 7.39
C ASN A 234 9.50 23.74 5.98
N ALA A 235 8.91 22.74 5.33
CA ALA A 235 9.32 22.32 3.99
C ALA A 235 9.16 23.46 2.98
N ARG A 236 10.22 23.72 2.19
CA ARG A 236 10.25 24.75 1.13
C ARG A 236 10.93 24.15 -0.10
N ILE A 237 10.53 24.62 -1.25
CA ILE A 237 11.26 24.44 -2.51
C ILE A 237 12.24 25.60 -2.63
N ASP A 238 13.48 25.33 -3.00
CA ASP A 238 14.45 26.37 -3.24
C ASP A 238 14.09 27.09 -4.56
N ALA A 239 14.15 28.42 -4.58
CA ALA A 239 13.68 29.25 -5.71
C ALA A 239 14.41 28.96 -7.05
N GLU A 240 15.55 28.29 -7.02
CA GLU A 240 16.32 27.88 -8.19
C GLU A 240 15.95 26.46 -8.67
N GLU A 241 15.13 25.71 -7.90
CA GLU A 241 14.69 24.36 -8.28
C GLU A 241 13.63 24.45 -9.40
N VAL A 242 13.89 23.79 -10.50
CA VAL A 242 12.94 23.58 -11.61
C VAL A 242 12.48 22.12 -11.63
N GLY A 243 11.35 21.86 -12.28
CA GLY A 243 10.84 20.50 -12.49
C GLY A 243 11.79 19.67 -13.38
N ASP A 244 11.50 18.38 -13.47
CA ASP A 244 12.38 17.42 -14.17
C ASP A 244 12.52 17.72 -15.67
N ASN A 245 11.56 18.45 -16.26
CA ASN A 245 11.59 18.92 -17.65
C ASN A 245 11.88 20.44 -17.78
N GLY A 246 12.36 21.08 -16.68
CA GLY A 246 12.66 22.51 -16.66
C GLY A 246 11.43 23.40 -16.41
N GLU A 247 10.26 22.82 -16.07
CA GLU A 247 9.07 23.58 -15.70
C GLU A 247 9.22 24.30 -14.36
N GLU A 248 8.54 25.43 -14.22
CA GLU A 248 8.45 26.18 -12.96
C GLU A 248 7.68 25.38 -11.91
N ILE A 249 8.23 25.28 -10.70
CA ILE A 249 7.57 24.63 -9.55
C ILE A 249 7.06 25.71 -8.60
N ASP A 250 5.81 25.60 -8.19
CA ASP A 250 5.19 26.45 -7.14
C ASP A 250 5.98 26.30 -5.83
N ASP A 251 6.65 27.36 -5.39
CA ASP A 251 7.54 27.39 -4.21
C ASP A 251 6.82 27.77 -2.91
N ARG A 252 5.51 28.08 -2.99
CA ARG A 252 4.73 28.40 -1.79
C ARG A 252 4.75 27.28 -0.74
N PRO A 253 4.64 27.64 0.55
CA PRO A 253 4.47 26.65 1.63
C PRO A 253 3.25 25.76 1.40
N LEU A 254 3.26 24.56 2.00
CA LEU A 254 2.07 23.71 2.08
C LEU A 254 0.95 24.41 2.85
N THR A 255 -0.26 24.36 2.32
CA THR A 255 -1.47 24.77 3.03
C THR A 255 -1.89 23.70 4.04
N MET A 256 -2.77 24.04 4.99
CA MET A 256 -3.31 23.07 5.96
C MET A 256 -3.99 21.87 5.25
N PRO A 257 -4.89 22.04 4.27
CA PRO A 257 -5.47 20.91 3.54
C PRO A 257 -4.45 20.03 2.83
N GLU A 258 -3.39 20.61 2.23
CA GLU A 258 -2.31 19.86 1.59
C GLU A 258 -1.53 19.03 2.62
N MET A 259 -1.17 19.60 3.76
CA MET A 259 -0.48 18.88 4.84
C MET A 259 -1.33 17.74 5.39
N LEU A 260 -2.62 17.97 5.65
CA LEU A 260 -3.54 16.95 6.14
C LEU A 260 -3.71 15.81 5.12
N SER A 261 -3.83 16.13 3.83
CA SER A 261 -3.90 15.11 2.76
C SER A 261 -2.60 14.29 2.66
N ILE A 262 -1.45 14.91 2.83
CA ILE A 262 -0.14 14.23 2.87
C ILE A 262 -0.06 13.31 4.10
N ILE A 263 -0.42 13.79 5.29
CA ILE A 263 -0.38 12.99 6.53
C ILE A 263 -1.34 11.79 6.42
N GLN A 264 -2.54 11.98 5.84
CA GLN A 264 -3.47 10.89 5.59
C GLN A 264 -2.91 9.86 4.60
N GLN A 265 -2.25 10.29 3.54
CA GLN A 265 -1.57 9.36 2.62
C GLN A 265 -0.46 8.56 3.31
N LEU A 266 0.33 9.20 4.18
CA LEU A 266 1.37 8.52 4.95
C LEU A 266 0.78 7.49 5.92
N LEU A 267 -0.32 7.82 6.60
CA LEU A 267 -1.04 6.91 7.47
C LEU A 267 -1.47 5.65 6.71
N VAL A 268 -2.23 5.83 5.63
CA VAL A 268 -2.81 4.73 4.86
C VAL A 268 -1.74 3.89 4.18
N ALA A 269 -0.82 4.54 3.48
CA ALA A 269 0.19 3.86 2.69
C ALA A 269 1.20 3.08 3.56
N GLY A 270 1.53 3.61 4.75
CA GLY A 270 2.51 3.00 5.66
C GLY A 270 1.95 1.81 6.44
N ASN A 271 0.67 1.79 6.72
CA ASN A 271 0.03 0.78 7.56
C ASN A 271 -0.44 -0.44 6.76
N GLU A 272 -1.43 -0.26 5.90
CA GLU A 272 -2.18 -1.36 5.28
C GLU A 272 -1.32 -2.29 4.40
N THR A 273 -0.46 -1.71 3.59
CA THR A 273 0.36 -2.50 2.66
C THR A 273 1.40 -3.34 3.39
N THR A 274 2.01 -2.78 4.45
CA THR A 274 3.02 -3.50 5.25
C THR A 274 2.37 -4.60 6.09
N THR A 275 1.20 -4.34 6.69
CA THR A 275 0.40 -5.38 7.38
C THR A 275 0.15 -6.59 6.47
N LYS A 276 -0.34 -6.33 5.24
CA LYS A 276 -0.61 -7.39 4.26
C LYS A 276 0.64 -8.15 3.86
N ALA A 277 1.77 -7.44 3.66
CA ALA A 277 3.04 -8.06 3.34
C ALA A 277 3.57 -8.93 4.49
N LEU A 278 3.49 -8.48 5.74
CA LEU A 278 3.93 -9.23 6.92
C LEU A 278 3.11 -10.51 7.14
N THR A 279 1.79 -10.40 6.97
CA THR A 279 0.89 -11.57 7.05
C THR A 279 1.23 -12.60 5.98
N GLU A 280 1.42 -12.16 4.73
CA GLU A 280 1.79 -13.03 3.63
C GLU A 280 3.19 -13.63 3.79
N MET A 281 4.13 -12.88 4.37
CA MET A 281 5.47 -13.39 4.70
C MET A 281 5.37 -14.59 5.66
N MET A 282 4.56 -14.47 6.70
CA MET A 282 4.36 -15.56 7.66
C MET A 282 3.69 -16.77 7.00
N ARG A 283 2.64 -16.54 6.17
CA ARG A 283 1.98 -17.60 5.41
C ARG A 283 2.98 -18.32 4.48
N LEU A 284 3.71 -17.56 3.66
CA LEU A 284 4.66 -18.13 2.69
C LEU A 284 5.79 -18.90 3.37
N LEU A 285 6.32 -18.42 4.47
CA LEU A 285 7.33 -19.14 5.27
C LEU A 285 6.75 -20.42 5.88
N GLY A 286 5.48 -20.40 6.33
CA GLY A 286 4.82 -21.59 6.85
C GLY A 286 4.54 -22.66 5.79
N GLU A 287 4.24 -22.24 4.56
CA GLU A 287 4.10 -23.13 3.40
C GLU A 287 5.46 -23.64 2.88
N ASN A 288 6.57 -22.97 3.24
CA ASN A 288 7.93 -23.29 2.83
C ASN A 288 8.87 -23.43 4.05
N PRO A 289 8.69 -24.44 4.89
CA PRO A 289 9.41 -24.56 6.17
C PRO A 289 10.95 -24.61 6.01
N THR A 290 11.44 -25.10 4.89
CA THR A 290 12.89 -25.07 4.60
C THR A 290 13.42 -23.62 4.49
N GLU A 291 12.63 -22.69 3.96
CA GLU A 291 13.04 -21.28 3.90
C GLU A 291 13.00 -20.62 5.29
N TRP A 292 12.07 -21.03 6.16
CA TRP A 292 12.10 -20.65 7.56
C TRP A 292 13.38 -21.12 8.28
N ASP A 293 13.75 -22.40 8.14
CA ASP A 293 14.97 -22.93 8.74
C ASP A 293 16.22 -22.19 8.23
N ARG A 294 16.31 -21.93 6.93
CA ARG A 294 17.40 -21.15 6.32
C ARG A 294 17.46 -19.71 6.84
N LEU A 295 16.30 -19.07 7.06
CA LEU A 295 16.23 -17.74 7.63
C LEU A 295 16.71 -17.71 9.10
N ARG A 296 16.38 -18.75 9.87
CA ARG A 296 16.85 -18.89 11.25
C ARG A 296 18.36 -19.13 11.33
N GLU A 297 18.89 -19.95 10.44
CA GLU A 297 20.33 -20.23 10.36
C GLU A 297 21.12 -18.99 9.89
N ASP A 298 20.56 -18.23 8.97
CA ASP A 298 21.16 -17.01 8.41
C ASP A 298 20.15 -15.86 8.36
N PRO A 299 20.03 -15.05 9.42
CA PRO A 299 19.13 -13.90 9.45
C PRO A 299 19.41 -12.81 8.38
N SER A 300 20.59 -12.82 7.73
CA SER A 300 20.89 -11.89 6.64
C SER A 300 19.97 -12.11 5.42
N ARG A 301 19.32 -13.26 5.31
CA ARG A 301 18.32 -13.61 4.30
C ARG A 301 17.00 -12.85 4.46
N ALA A 302 16.75 -12.21 5.61
CA ALA A 302 15.50 -11.50 5.92
C ALA A 302 15.07 -10.53 4.82
N LYS A 303 16.03 -9.78 4.25
CA LYS A 303 15.75 -8.88 3.14
C LYS A 303 15.25 -9.62 1.90
N ALA A 304 15.90 -10.71 1.52
CA ALA A 304 15.53 -11.50 0.34
C ALA A 304 14.16 -12.18 0.51
N VAL A 305 13.89 -12.70 1.70
CA VAL A 305 12.59 -13.27 2.08
C VAL A 305 11.48 -12.21 1.92
N PHE A 306 11.71 -10.99 2.40
CA PHE A 306 10.70 -9.94 2.31
C PHE A 306 10.50 -9.42 0.87
N GLU A 307 11.56 -9.27 0.07
CA GLU A 307 11.43 -8.88 -1.35
C GLU A 307 10.64 -9.94 -2.15
N GLU A 308 10.90 -11.22 -1.95
CA GLU A 308 10.14 -12.29 -2.62
C GLU A 308 8.68 -12.35 -2.14
N THR A 309 8.45 -12.11 -0.85
CA THR A 309 7.11 -11.92 -0.32
C THR A 309 6.38 -10.79 -1.03
N LEU A 310 7.01 -9.63 -1.16
CA LEU A 310 6.43 -8.47 -1.86
C LEU A 310 6.12 -8.79 -3.33
N ARG A 311 6.98 -9.54 -4.02
CA ARG A 311 6.73 -9.97 -5.39
C ARG A 311 5.47 -10.83 -5.49
N LEU A 312 5.36 -11.87 -4.68
CA LEU A 312 4.25 -12.82 -4.72
C LEU A 312 2.94 -12.26 -4.16
N SER A 313 2.99 -11.56 -3.04
CA SER A 313 1.80 -11.02 -2.41
C SER A 313 1.29 -9.78 -3.11
N THR A 314 2.21 -8.89 -3.50
CA THR A 314 1.91 -7.60 -4.13
C THR A 314 0.71 -6.92 -3.44
N PRO A 315 0.84 -6.40 -2.21
CA PRO A 315 -0.29 -5.89 -1.42
C PRO A 315 -1.17 -4.88 -2.15
N THR A 316 -0.55 -3.99 -2.95
CA THR A 316 -1.25 -3.13 -3.91
C THR A 316 -1.27 -3.82 -5.26
N GLN A 317 -2.41 -4.40 -5.62
CA GLN A 317 -2.57 -5.22 -6.82
C GLN A 317 -2.38 -4.44 -8.12
N GLY A 318 -2.75 -3.16 -8.13
CA GLY A 318 -2.61 -2.30 -9.28
C GLY A 318 -2.91 -0.84 -8.95
N MET A 319 -2.73 0.05 -9.92
CA MET A 319 -2.98 1.48 -9.79
C MET A 319 -3.65 2.04 -11.04
N PHE A 320 -4.61 2.93 -10.84
CA PHE A 320 -5.35 3.58 -11.91
C PHE A 320 -4.47 4.51 -12.74
N ARG A 321 -4.86 4.61 -14.02
CA ARG A 321 -4.40 5.63 -14.97
C ARG A 321 -5.58 6.15 -15.77
N VAL A 322 -5.53 7.42 -16.13
CA VAL A 322 -6.42 8.04 -17.11
C VAL A 322 -5.61 8.36 -18.35
N VAL A 323 -6.07 7.92 -19.52
CA VAL A 323 -5.42 8.18 -20.80
C VAL A 323 -5.65 9.64 -21.21
N LYS A 324 -4.58 10.38 -21.53
CA LYS A 324 -4.64 11.79 -21.95
C LYS A 324 -4.44 11.99 -23.45
N ALA A 325 -3.79 11.05 -24.10
CA ALA A 325 -3.53 11.07 -25.56
C ALA A 325 -3.71 9.67 -26.12
N ASP A 326 -3.99 9.58 -27.44
CA ASP A 326 -4.09 8.28 -28.11
C ASP A 326 -2.83 7.45 -27.89
N ALA A 327 -3.01 6.19 -27.52
CA ALA A 327 -1.94 5.25 -27.24
C ALA A 327 -2.28 3.85 -27.78
N ASP A 328 -1.27 3.11 -28.21
CA ASP A 328 -1.39 1.68 -28.46
C ASP A 328 -0.61 0.93 -27.38
N VAL A 329 -1.29 0.03 -26.66
CA VAL A 329 -0.70 -0.82 -25.64
C VAL A 329 -0.94 -2.27 -26.01
N ALA A 330 0.12 -3.00 -26.32
CA ALA A 330 0.06 -4.40 -26.74
C ALA A 330 -0.96 -4.68 -27.87
N GLY A 331 -1.11 -3.75 -28.82
CA GLY A 331 -2.05 -3.83 -29.94
C GLY A 331 -3.49 -3.43 -29.59
N THR A 332 -3.73 -2.89 -28.41
CA THR A 332 -5.01 -2.31 -28.01
C THR A 332 -4.94 -0.80 -28.06
N SER A 333 -5.78 -0.17 -28.91
CA SER A 333 -5.86 1.28 -29.00
C SER A 333 -6.66 1.85 -27.82
N LEU A 334 -6.06 2.78 -27.09
CA LEU A 334 -6.66 3.53 -25.98
C LEU A 334 -6.80 5.01 -26.40
N CYS A 335 -7.94 5.61 -26.08
CA CYS A 335 -8.28 6.99 -26.42
C CYS A 335 -8.28 7.90 -25.18
N PRO A 336 -8.13 9.22 -25.35
CA PRO A 336 -8.26 10.17 -24.26
C PRO A 336 -9.56 10.02 -23.49
N GLY A 337 -9.47 9.90 -22.16
CA GLY A 337 -10.59 9.65 -21.25
C GLY A 337 -10.76 8.18 -20.88
N ASP A 338 -10.13 7.23 -21.57
CA ASP A 338 -10.12 5.83 -21.17
C ASP A 338 -9.42 5.66 -19.83
N ARG A 339 -9.87 4.64 -19.09
CA ARG A 339 -9.33 4.31 -17.78
C ARG A 339 -8.62 2.98 -17.84
N ALA A 340 -7.41 2.95 -17.31
CA ALA A 340 -6.62 1.74 -17.19
C ALA A 340 -6.23 1.46 -15.74
N VAL A 341 -5.96 0.20 -15.44
CA VAL A 341 -5.24 -0.22 -14.22
C VAL A 341 -3.99 -0.96 -14.65
N VAL A 342 -2.85 -0.45 -14.22
CA VAL A 342 -1.59 -1.19 -14.32
C VAL A 342 -1.55 -2.23 -13.22
N MET A 343 -1.60 -3.52 -13.60
CA MET A 343 -1.75 -4.65 -12.68
C MET A 343 -0.39 -5.14 -12.19
N TYR A 344 0.12 -4.55 -11.10
CA TYR A 344 1.41 -4.93 -10.51
C TYR A 344 1.45 -6.40 -10.10
N ALA A 345 0.35 -6.91 -9.56
CA ALA A 345 0.26 -8.31 -9.13
C ALA A 345 0.38 -9.29 -10.30
N ALA A 346 -0.21 -8.96 -11.45
CA ALA A 346 -0.05 -9.73 -12.67
C ALA A 346 1.39 -9.62 -13.19
N ALA A 347 1.92 -8.41 -13.32
CA ALA A 347 3.27 -8.15 -13.80
C ALA A 347 4.36 -8.84 -12.96
N ASN A 348 4.17 -8.91 -11.64
CA ASN A 348 5.08 -9.60 -10.72
C ASN A 348 5.06 -11.13 -10.84
N ARG A 349 4.13 -11.65 -11.63
CA ARG A 349 3.99 -13.07 -11.98
C ARG A 349 4.14 -13.33 -13.49
N ASP A 350 4.67 -12.35 -14.24
CA ASP A 350 4.94 -12.52 -15.66
C ASP A 350 6.09 -13.53 -15.87
N PRO A 351 5.84 -14.68 -16.52
CA PRO A 351 6.85 -15.73 -16.70
C PRO A 351 8.00 -15.31 -17.62
N ASN A 352 7.81 -14.26 -18.43
CA ASN A 352 8.87 -13.70 -19.27
C ASN A 352 9.93 -12.96 -18.44
N VAL A 353 9.58 -12.52 -17.22
CA VAL A 353 10.47 -11.80 -16.32
C VAL A 353 10.85 -12.66 -15.12
N PHE A 354 9.90 -13.39 -14.55
CA PHE A 354 10.10 -14.22 -13.35
C PHE A 354 9.88 -15.70 -13.69
N PRO A 355 10.94 -16.46 -13.99
CA PRO A 355 10.83 -17.91 -14.17
C PRO A 355 10.17 -18.57 -12.95
N ASP A 356 9.32 -19.57 -13.17
CA ASP A 356 8.52 -20.23 -12.14
C ASP A 356 7.82 -19.19 -11.24
N PRO A 357 6.92 -18.33 -11.82
CA PRO A 357 6.46 -17.08 -11.18
C PRO A 357 5.65 -17.31 -9.92
N ASP A 358 5.05 -18.47 -9.72
CA ASP A 358 4.23 -18.82 -8.56
C ASP A 358 5.03 -19.47 -7.42
N THR A 359 6.30 -19.77 -7.65
CA THR A 359 7.18 -20.38 -6.64
C THR A 359 7.79 -19.32 -5.73
N PHE A 360 7.71 -19.54 -4.40
CA PHE A 360 8.41 -18.70 -3.41
C PHE A 360 9.90 -19.06 -3.41
N SER A 361 10.75 -18.16 -3.89
CA SER A 361 12.19 -18.37 -4.01
C SER A 361 12.99 -17.12 -3.67
N PRO A 362 13.40 -16.93 -2.41
CA PRO A 362 14.22 -15.80 -1.98
C PRO A 362 15.60 -15.71 -2.64
N ASP A 363 16.01 -16.73 -3.38
CA ASP A 363 17.32 -16.77 -4.08
C ASP A 363 17.24 -16.34 -5.56
N ARG A 364 16.16 -15.70 -6.01
CA ARG A 364 16.04 -15.21 -7.39
C ARG A 364 17.08 -14.15 -7.72
N ASP A 365 17.70 -14.23 -8.88
CA ASP A 365 18.68 -13.24 -9.35
C ASP A 365 18.05 -11.86 -9.58
N ASN A 366 16.77 -11.81 -9.97
CA ASN A 366 16.02 -10.59 -10.29
C ASN A 366 15.04 -10.16 -9.19
N LEU A 367 15.29 -10.52 -7.95
CA LEU A 367 14.42 -10.34 -6.80
C LEU A 367 13.89 -8.90 -6.64
N THR A 368 14.74 -7.91 -6.88
CA THR A 368 14.36 -6.48 -6.74
C THR A 368 13.69 -5.86 -7.97
N SER A 369 13.46 -6.67 -9.02
CA SER A 369 12.80 -6.20 -10.25
C SER A 369 11.28 -6.11 -10.12
N HIS A 370 10.70 -6.63 -9.03
CA HIS A 370 9.25 -6.60 -8.83
C HIS A 370 8.68 -5.17 -8.78
N LEU A 371 7.41 -5.05 -9.15
CA LEU A 371 6.68 -3.78 -9.21
C LEU A 371 5.77 -3.53 -7.98
N ALA A 372 5.97 -4.23 -6.86
CA ALA A 372 5.17 -4.04 -5.65
C ALA A 372 5.25 -2.60 -5.08
N PHE A 373 6.33 -1.89 -5.38
CA PHE A 373 6.52 -0.47 -5.05
C PHE A 373 6.25 0.47 -6.25
N GLY A 374 5.69 -0.04 -7.33
CA GLY A 374 5.57 0.71 -8.59
C GLY A 374 6.92 1.03 -9.22
N LYS A 375 6.92 1.99 -10.17
CA LYS A 375 8.11 2.46 -10.90
C LYS A 375 7.89 3.90 -11.40
N GLY A 376 8.95 4.54 -11.91
CA GLY A 376 8.88 5.91 -12.43
C GLY A 376 8.72 6.97 -11.34
N VAL A 377 8.12 8.11 -11.67
CA VAL A 377 8.01 9.26 -10.76
C VAL A 377 7.17 8.94 -9.50
N HIS A 378 6.21 8.03 -9.62
CA HIS A 378 5.36 7.56 -8.52
C HIS A 378 5.93 6.35 -7.76
N PHE A 379 7.22 5.99 -7.94
CA PHE A 379 7.85 4.95 -7.12
C PHE A 379 7.59 5.21 -5.63
N CYS A 380 7.21 4.17 -4.88
CA CYS A 380 6.75 4.28 -3.49
C CYS A 380 7.72 5.08 -2.61
N LEU A 381 7.21 6.13 -1.96
CA LEU A 381 7.99 6.95 -1.02
C LEU A 381 8.43 6.12 0.20
N GLY A 382 7.55 5.26 0.71
CA GLY A 382 7.76 4.42 1.88
C GLY A 382 8.57 3.14 1.63
N ALA A 383 9.07 2.91 0.41
CA ALA A 383 9.73 1.65 0.07
C ALA A 383 10.92 1.28 0.98
N ALA A 384 11.70 2.28 1.42
CA ALA A 384 12.81 2.06 2.34
C ALA A 384 12.33 1.69 3.75
N LEU A 385 11.27 2.34 4.24
CA LEU A 385 10.69 2.05 5.56
C LEU A 385 10.03 0.66 5.57
N SER A 386 9.21 0.34 4.59
CA SER A 386 8.56 -0.98 4.48
C SER A 386 9.58 -2.12 4.40
N ARG A 387 10.68 -1.93 3.65
CA ARG A 387 11.79 -2.89 3.60
C ARG A 387 12.49 -3.06 4.95
N LEU A 388 12.64 -1.95 5.68
CA LEU A 388 13.24 -1.98 7.01
C LEU A 388 12.33 -2.72 8.01
N GLU A 389 11.03 -2.42 8.01
CA GLU A 389 10.04 -3.11 8.85
C GLU A 389 10.00 -4.60 8.54
N GLY A 390 9.89 -4.99 7.28
CA GLY A 390 9.86 -6.39 6.86
C GLY A 390 11.14 -7.15 7.20
N LYS A 391 12.31 -6.52 6.97
CA LYS A 391 13.60 -7.08 7.36
C LYS A 391 13.67 -7.32 8.87
N VAL A 392 13.35 -6.30 9.68
CA VAL A 392 13.42 -6.40 11.15
C VAL A 392 12.41 -7.40 11.68
N ALA A 393 11.18 -7.43 11.11
CA ALA A 393 10.17 -8.43 11.48
C ALA A 393 10.67 -9.86 11.23
N ALA A 394 11.22 -10.13 10.04
CA ALA A 394 11.75 -11.45 9.71
C ALA A 394 12.93 -11.85 10.64
N GLU A 395 13.86 -10.93 10.91
CA GLU A 395 15.00 -11.16 11.80
C GLU A 395 14.57 -11.46 13.24
N GLU A 396 13.64 -10.67 13.80
CA GLU A 396 13.25 -10.84 15.21
C GLU A 396 12.29 -12.03 15.41
N LEU A 397 11.42 -12.33 14.44
CA LEU A 397 10.63 -13.56 14.44
C LEU A 397 11.54 -14.80 14.39
N ALA A 398 12.51 -14.84 13.47
CA ALA A 398 13.46 -15.94 13.33
C ALA A 398 14.34 -16.13 14.58
N ARG A 399 14.62 -15.05 15.31
CA ARG A 399 15.39 -15.08 16.57
C ARG A 399 14.54 -15.53 17.74
N GLY A 400 13.29 -15.11 17.83
CA GLY A 400 12.40 -15.38 18.96
C GLY A 400 11.66 -16.70 18.88
N LEU A 401 11.51 -17.29 17.69
CA LEU A 401 10.75 -18.52 17.46
C LEU A 401 11.68 -19.64 16.97
N ALA A 402 11.67 -20.77 17.68
CA ALA A 402 12.37 -21.98 17.23
C ALA A 402 11.69 -22.61 16.01
N SER A 403 10.36 -22.62 16.00
CA SER A 403 9.57 -23.09 14.87
C SER A 403 8.16 -22.45 14.92
N PHE A 404 7.47 -22.53 13.80
CA PHE A 404 6.04 -22.28 13.74
C PHE A 404 5.37 -23.14 12.68
N ARG A 405 4.07 -23.29 12.77
CA ARG A 405 3.25 -23.91 11.73
C ARG A 405 1.94 -23.15 11.54
N LEU A 406 1.42 -23.20 10.34
CA LEU A 406 0.08 -22.70 10.04
C LEU A 406 -0.96 -23.66 10.63
N CYS A 407 -2.02 -23.12 11.26
CA CYS A 407 -3.10 -23.97 11.78
C CYS A 407 -3.91 -24.57 10.63
N ASP A 408 -4.31 -25.83 10.76
CA ASP A 408 -5.16 -26.53 9.77
C ASP A 408 -6.55 -25.87 9.61
N SER A 409 -6.96 -25.03 10.57
CA SER A 409 -8.21 -24.30 10.57
C SER A 409 -8.21 -23.03 9.71
N ASN A 410 -7.06 -22.64 9.12
CA ASN A 410 -6.99 -21.45 8.28
C ASN A 410 -7.83 -21.61 7.00
N GLU A 411 -8.76 -20.67 6.76
CA GLU A 411 -9.57 -20.62 5.54
C GLU A 411 -8.94 -19.75 4.45
N TYR A 412 -7.85 -19.01 4.76
CA TYR A 412 -7.14 -18.09 3.86
C TYR A 412 -8.07 -17.10 3.13
N ARG A 413 -8.99 -16.49 3.86
CA ARG A 413 -9.89 -15.47 3.31
C ARG A 413 -9.17 -14.14 3.14
N TYR A 414 -9.31 -13.56 1.96
CA TYR A 414 -8.79 -12.23 1.63
C TYR A 414 -9.88 -11.16 1.74
N HIS A 415 -9.47 -9.94 2.11
CA HIS A 415 -10.37 -8.79 2.06
C HIS A 415 -10.92 -8.61 0.63
N PRO A 416 -12.23 -8.30 0.47
CA PRO A 416 -12.87 -8.18 -0.84
C PRO A 416 -12.49 -6.85 -1.51
N SER A 417 -11.27 -6.76 -2.03
CA SER A 417 -10.77 -5.60 -2.76
C SER A 417 -9.88 -6.06 -3.92
N PHE A 418 -10.13 -5.53 -5.11
CA PHE A 418 -9.28 -5.78 -6.27
C PHE A 418 -7.99 -4.92 -6.26
N MET A 419 -7.94 -3.90 -5.39
CA MET A 419 -6.79 -2.98 -5.29
C MET A 419 -5.83 -3.35 -4.17
N LEU A 420 -6.36 -3.74 -3.00
CA LEU A 420 -5.58 -4.04 -1.80
C LEU A 420 -5.83 -5.49 -1.38
N ARG A 421 -4.81 -6.35 -1.56
CA ARG A 421 -4.92 -7.78 -1.25
C ARG A 421 -4.17 -8.12 0.04
N GLY A 422 -4.86 -8.75 0.97
CA GLY A 422 -4.29 -9.27 2.21
C GLY A 422 -5.27 -10.18 2.93
N LEU A 423 -4.77 -11.13 3.69
CA LEU A 423 -5.56 -12.04 4.50
C LEU A 423 -6.30 -11.27 5.60
N VAL A 424 -7.53 -11.71 5.86
CA VAL A 424 -8.35 -11.20 6.98
C VAL A 424 -7.79 -11.69 8.31
N SER A 425 -7.34 -12.94 8.37
CA SER A 425 -6.77 -13.56 9.55
C SER A 425 -5.74 -14.62 9.18
N LEU A 426 -4.84 -14.95 10.10
CA LEU A 426 -3.85 -16.03 9.96
C LEU A 426 -3.54 -16.62 11.33
N ASP A 427 -4.11 -17.80 11.60
CA ASP A 427 -3.82 -18.56 12.81
C ASP A 427 -2.51 -19.34 12.68
N VAL A 428 -1.61 -19.21 13.65
CA VAL A 428 -0.34 -19.93 13.71
C VAL A 428 -0.13 -20.55 15.09
N GLU A 429 0.61 -21.66 15.13
CA GLU A 429 1.16 -22.20 16.36
C GLU A 429 2.67 -21.95 16.35
N VAL A 430 3.21 -21.47 17.46
CA VAL A 430 4.62 -21.10 17.57
C VAL A 430 5.32 -21.89 18.70
N THR A 431 6.61 -22.12 18.55
CA THR A 431 7.49 -22.65 19.61
C THR A 431 8.55 -21.58 19.88
N PRO A 432 8.69 -21.07 21.09
CA PRO A 432 9.76 -20.13 21.45
C PRO A 432 11.16 -20.71 21.23
N ALA A 433 12.15 -19.82 20.92
CA ALA A 433 13.55 -20.21 20.71
C ALA A 433 14.32 -20.45 22.01
#